data_e37e1b3dfa71262f64f884356635c003
#
_entry.id   e37e1b3dfa71262f64f884356635c003
#
_cell.length_a   1.000
_cell.length_b   1.000
_cell.length_c   1.000
_cell.angle_alpha   90.00
_cell.angle_beta   90.00
_cell.angle_gamma   90.00
#
_symmetry.space_group_name_H-M   'P 1'
#
loop_
_entity.id
_entity.type
_entity.pdbx_description
1 polymer ?
#
loop_
_entity_poly.entity_id
_entity_poly.type
_entity_poly.pdbx_seq_one_letter_code
_entity_poly.pdbx_strand_id
1 'polypeptide(L)'
;MIFKKNNFIAILSVAFLLLGITIVGRHYIPPDETRYLAVAWDMWLHQDYLVPHLNHLPYSHKPPLLFWIINFGWYLFGINDWWPRCIPFLFSLGSIFFVNKISEKLWPKNSHIGLMASLLLLASSVWAVYSSALMFDMMLTFFTCLGVLGIVTSLKEENSQGYLYLVIAFAGGLLAKGPTILLQLLPLALTAPWWCESKKIAW
;
A
#
# COMPACT_ATOMS: atom_id res chain seq x y z
N MET A 1 9.54 -1.01 -27.81
CA MET A 1 9.59 -2.09 -26.80
C MET A 1 10.78 -1.99 -25.84
N ILE A 2 11.94 -1.50 -26.26
CA ILE A 2 13.16 -1.34 -25.45
C ILE A 2 12.99 -0.29 -24.32
N PHE A 3 12.27 0.79 -24.57
CA PHE A 3 12.01 1.86 -23.59
C PHE A 3 11.24 1.40 -22.33
N LYS A 4 10.33 0.43 -22.44
CA LYS A 4 9.53 -0.06 -21.28
C LYS A 4 10.37 -0.76 -20.22
N LYS A 5 11.39 -1.53 -20.59
CA LYS A 5 12.20 -2.31 -19.65
C LYS A 5 13.21 -1.44 -18.90
N ASN A 6 13.88 -0.53 -19.63
CA ASN A 6 14.89 0.36 -19.02
C ASN A 6 14.26 1.37 -18.03
N ASN A 7 13.05 1.85 -18.32
CA ASN A 7 12.35 2.80 -17.46
C ASN A 7 11.88 2.17 -16.15
N PHE A 8 11.45 0.90 -16.19
CA PHE A 8 11.09 0.16 -14.97
C PHE A 8 12.32 -0.10 -14.10
N ILE A 9 13.46 -0.42 -14.69
CA ILE A 9 14.73 -0.59 -13.99
C ILE A 9 15.13 0.72 -13.28
N ALA A 10 15.01 1.87 -13.95
CA ALA A 10 15.31 3.17 -13.36
C ALA A 10 14.42 3.47 -12.14
N ILE A 11 13.12 3.20 -12.24
CA ILE A 11 12.17 3.35 -11.11
C ILE A 11 12.61 2.48 -9.93
N LEU A 12 12.89 1.19 -10.18
CA LEU A 12 13.34 0.27 -9.15
C LEU A 12 14.67 0.73 -8.54
N SER A 13 15.63 1.18 -9.36
CA SER A 13 16.92 1.66 -8.86
C SER A 13 16.79 2.84 -7.90
N VAL A 14 15.97 3.83 -8.25
CA VAL A 14 15.69 4.98 -7.36
C VAL A 14 14.97 4.52 -6.09
N ALA A 15 13.98 3.64 -6.21
CA ALA A 15 13.26 3.13 -5.05
C ALA A 15 14.19 2.34 -4.11
N PHE A 16 15.05 1.45 -4.62
CA PHE A 16 16.01 0.71 -3.81
C PHE A 16 17.09 1.61 -3.18
N LEU A 17 17.52 2.67 -3.88
CA LEU A 17 18.41 3.67 -3.29
C LEU A 17 17.77 4.35 -2.07
N LEU A 18 16.52 4.77 -2.18
CA LEU A 18 15.76 5.34 -1.07
C LEU A 18 15.62 4.36 0.10
N LEU A 19 15.34 3.09 -0.18
CA LEU A 19 15.31 2.05 0.84
C LEU A 19 16.66 1.90 1.55
N GLY A 20 17.75 1.81 0.79
CA GLY A 20 19.10 1.70 1.35
C GLY A 20 19.43 2.86 2.28
N ILE A 21 19.15 4.09 1.86
CA ILE A 21 19.32 5.30 2.69
C ILE A 21 18.49 5.20 3.97
N THR A 22 17.26 4.71 3.88
CA THR A 22 16.35 4.58 5.03
C THR A 22 16.84 3.54 6.04
N ILE A 23 17.30 2.39 5.57
CA ILE A 23 17.78 1.30 6.45
C ILE A 23 19.05 1.70 7.19
N VAL A 24 19.98 2.37 6.51
CA VAL A 24 21.31 2.68 7.05
C VAL A 24 21.36 4.02 7.78
N GLY A 25 20.66 5.03 7.25
CA GLY A 25 20.84 6.42 7.65
C GLY A 25 19.79 7.00 8.59
N ARG A 26 18.67 6.31 8.83
CA ARG A 26 17.54 6.88 9.58
C ARG A 26 17.21 6.09 10.84
N HIS A 27 17.08 6.79 11.96
CA HIS A 27 16.46 6.22 13.17
C HIS A 27 14.93 6.26 13.08
N TYR A 28 14.25 5.43 13.88
CA TYR A 28 12.80 5.48 14.01
C TYR A 28 12.37 6.81 14.61
N ILE A 29 11.32 7.42 14.04
CA ILE A 29 10.83 8.73 14.46
C ILE A 29 9.76 8.55 15.55
N PRO A 30 10.00 9.05 16.78
CA PRO A 30 8.97 9.10 17.80
C PRO A 30 7.86 10.11 17.43
N PRO A 31 6.61 9.93 17.94
CA PRO A 31 6.18 8.81 18.77
C PRO A 31 5.62 7.62 17.97
N ASP A 32 5.34 7.78 16.68
CA ASP A 32 4.51 6.81 15.95
C ASP A 32 5.26 5.51 15.64
N GLU A 33 6.43 5.60 14.99
CA GLU A 33 7.17 4.39 14.57
C GLU A 33 7.62 3.56 15.78
N THR A 34 8.13 4.23 16.83
CA THR A 34 8.55 3.55 18.07
C THR A 34 7.39 2.89 18.79
N ARG A 35 6.21 3.54 18.80
CA ARG A 35 5.00 2.98 19.37
C ARG A 35 4.52 1.74 18.62
N TYR A 36 4.53 1.75 17.29
CA TYR A 36 4.11 0.59 16.49
C TYR A 36 5.06 -0.60 16.68
N LEU A 37 6.35 -0.34 16.80
CA LEU A 37 7.32 -1.37 17.14
C LEU A 37 7.10 -1.93 18.54
N ALA A 38 6.80 -1.08 19.52
CA ALA A 38 6.52 -1.51 20.88
C ALA A 38 5.27 -2.41 20.95
N VAL A 39 4.20 -2.08 20.19
CA VAL A 39 3.01 -2.92 20.09
C VAL A 39 3.34 -4.26 19.41
N ALA A 40 4.10 -4.26 18.31
CA ALA A 40 4.51 -5.48 17.64
C ALA A 40 5.40 -6.35 18.52
N TRP A 41 6.26 -5.73 19.32
CA TRP A 41 7.12 -6.39 20.30
C TRP A 41 6.34 -7.03 21.45
N ASP A 42 5.36 -6.31 22.00
CA ASP A 42 4.47 -6.85 23.03
C ASP A 42 3.71 -8.08 22.52
N MET A 43 3.18 -8.00 21.29
CA MET A 43 2.52 -9.10 20.59
C MET A 43 3.45 -10.30 20.43
N TRP A 44 4.73 -10.08 20.09
CA TRP A 44 5.75 -11.13 19.95
C TRP A 44 6.05 -11.83 21.27
N LEU A 45 6.20 -11.05 22.36
CA LEU A 45 6.55 -11.60 23.68
C LEU A 45 5.42 -12.42 24.29
N HIS A 46 4.17 -11.94 24.17
CA HIS A 46 3.02 -12.61 24.79
C HIS A 46 2.30 -13.58 23.86
N GLN A 47 2.68 -13.62 22.57
CA GLN A 47 2.05 -14.44 21.53
C GLN A 47 0.53 -14.21 21.39
N ASP A 48 0.05 -13.04 21.78
CA ASP A 48 -1.33 -12.61 21.57
C ASP A 48 -1.42 -11.79 20.28
N TYR A 49 -1.80 -12.47 19.19
CA TYR A 49 -1.90 -11.87 17.86
C TYR A 49 -3.27 -11.28 17.55
N LEU A 50 -4.25 -11.46 18.43
CA LEU A 50 -5.62 -10.98 18.20
C LEU A 50 -5.86 -9.62 18.83
N VAL A 51 -5.37 -9.40 20.05
CA VAL A 51 -5.53 -8.14 20.77
C VAL A 51 -4.16 -7.47 20.92
N PRO A 52 -3.87 -6.42 20.14
CA PRO A 52 -2.65 -5.63 20.36
C PRO A 52 -2.64 -5.00 21.75
N HIS A 53 -1.47 -4.97 22.38
CA HIS A 53 -1.27 -4.31 23.68
C HIS A 53 -0.13 -3.29 23.61
N LEU A 54 -0.19 -2.29 24.46
CA LEU A 54 0.86 -1.32 24.67
C LEU A 54 0.93 -1.00 26.18
N ASN A 55 2.07 -1.22 26.81
CA ASN A 55 2.25 -1.05 28.26
C ASN A 55 1.21 -1.83 29.08
N HIS A 56 0.97 -3.09 28.72
CA HIS A 56 0.00 -4.01 29.34
C HIS A 56 -1.47 -3.60 29.21
N LEU A 57 -1.80 -2.57 28.42
CA LEU A 57 -3.17 -2.15 28.15
C LEU A 57 -3.55 -2.48 26.71
N PRO A 58 -4.82 -2.87 26.46
CA PRO A 58 -5.30 -3.11 25.07
C PRO A 58 -5.12 -1.88 24.20
N TYR A 59 -4.52 -2.05 23.04
CA TYR A 59 -4.25 -0.99 22.07
C TYR A 59 -5.25 -1.05 20.92
N SER A 60 -6.30 -0.24 21.00
CA SER A 60 -7.40 -0.20 20.03
C SER A 60 -7.27 0.86 18.93
N HIS A 61 -6.18 1.64 18.92
CA HIS A 61 -6.05 2.79 18.01
C HIS A 61 -5.79 2.39 16.56
N LYS A 62 -5.25 1.20 16.31
CA LYS A 62 -4.90 0.72 14.97
C LYS A 62 -5.24 -0.75 14.80
N PRO A 63 -5.71 -1.15 13.59
CA PRO A 63 -5.91 -2.55 13.26
C PRO A 63 -4.60 -3.34 13.21
N PRO A 64 -4.64 -4.68 13.28
CA PRO A 64 -3.47 -5.49 13.59
C PRO A 64 -2.55 -5.82 12.40
N LEU A 65 -2.92 -5.53 11.16
CA LEU A 65 -2.22 -6.03 9.96
C LEU A 65 -0.73 -5.68 9.94
N LEU A 66 -0.38 -4.44 10.28
CA LEU A 66 1.03 -4.02 10.32
C LEU A 66 1.82 -4.84 11.34
N PHE A 67 1.27 -5.03 12.52
CA PHE A 67 1.90 -5.80 13.60
C PHE A 67 2.07 -7.26 13.21
N TRP A 68 1.09 -7.86 12.55
CA TRP A 68 1.19 -9.23 12.02
C TRP A 68 2.31 -9.35 10.98
N ILE A 69 2.45 -8.40 10.07
CA ILE A 69 3.50 -8.42 9.05
C ILE A 69 4.89 -8.25 9.71
N ILE A 70 5.02 -7.39 10.72
CA ILE A 70 6.27 -7.23 11.47
C ILE A 70 6.64 -8.56 12.13
N ASN A 71 5.69 -9.16 12.89
CA ASN A 71 5.91 -10.43 13.59
C ASN A 71 6.20 -11.59 12.62
N PHE A 72 5.50 -11.64 11.49
CA PHE A 72 5.76 -12.65 10.46
C PHE A 72 7.21 -12.57 9.94
N GLY A 73 7.72 -11.36 9.68
CA GLY A 73 9.11 -11.22 9.25
C GLY A 73 10.11 -11.54 10.37
N TRP A 74 9.82 -11.19 11.61
CA TRP A 74 10.65 -11.58 12.75
C TRP A 74 10.67 -13.11 12.96
N TYR A 75 9.57 -13.77 12.67
CA TYR A 75 9.53 -15.24 12.67
C TYR A 75 10.44 -15.86 11.59
N LEU A 76 10.50 -15.26 10.40
CA LEU A 76 11.29 -15.78 9.28
C LEU A 76 12.79 -15.42 9.35
N PHE A 77 13.09 -14.18 9.76
CA PHE A 77 14.45 -13.61 9.65
C PHE A 77 15.11 -13.36 11.01
N GLY A 78 14.44 -13.75 12.11
CA GLY A 78 14.84 -13.35 13.45
C GLY A 78 14.44 -11.90 13.74
N ILE A 79 14.52 -11.52 15.03
CA ILE A 79 14.21 -10.15 15.47
C ILE A 79 15.31 -9.22 14.93
N ASN A 80 14.89 -8.21 14.16
CA ASN A 80 15.77 -7.26 13.51
C ASN A 80 15.07 -5.92 13.25
N ASP A 81 15.84 -4.87 12.98
CA ASP A 81 15.35 -3.52 12.71
C ASP A 81 15.13 -3.22 11.22
N TRP A 82 15.72 -4.01 10.33
CA TRP A 82 15.62 -3.73 8.89
C TRP A 82 14.29 -4.18 8.30
N TRP A 83 13.72 -5.31 8.76
CA TRP A 83 12.47 -5.83 8.21
C TRP A 83 11.30 -4.88 8.37
N PRO A 84 11.00 -4.32 9.57
CA PRO A 84 9.92 -3.35 9.70
C PRO A 84 10.05 -2.16 8.75
N ARG A 85 11.28 -1.70 8.46
CA ARG A 85 11.55 -0.60 7.51
C ARG A 85 11.29 -0.98 6.05
N CYS A 86 11.41 -2.26 5.70
CA CYS A 86 11.09 -2.75 4.37
C CYS A 86 9.57 -2.75 4.09
N ILE A 87 8.73 -2.84 5.11
CA ILE A 87 7.26 -2.97 4.93
C ILE A 87 6.66 -1.81 4.15
N PRO A 88 6.78 -0.52 4.57
CA PRO A 88 6.22 0.59 3.82
C PRO A 88 6.79 0.70 2.41
N PHE A 89 8.06 0.37 2.23
CA PHE A 89 8.70 0.35 0.92
C PHE A 89 8.08 -0.71 -0.02
N LEU A 90 7.84 -1.94 0.45
CA LEU A 90 7.22 -2.99 -0.34
C LEU A 90 5.79 -2.62 -0.76
N PHE A 91 5.01 -2.04 0.15
CA PHE A 91 3.67 -1.53 -0.17
C PHE A 91 3.71 -0.34 -1.14
N SER A 92 4.74 0.52 -1.05
CA SER A 92 4.99 1.59 -2.02
C SER A 92 5.24 1.04 -3.42
N LEU A 93 6.12 0.03 -3.57
CA LEU A 93 6.37 -0.63 -4.86
C LEU A 93 5.11 -1.27 -5.44
N GLY A 94 4.34 -1.97 -4.59
CA GLY A 94 3.07 -2.56 -4.99
C GLY A 94 2.06 -1.51 -5.45
N SER A 95 2.00 -0.35 -4.79
CA SER A 95 1.15 0.78 -5.18
C SER A 95 1.54 1.32 -6.57
N ILE A 96 2.84 1.51 -6.82
CA ILE A 96 3.36 1.94 -8.12
C ILE A 96 2.99 0.92 -9.20
N PHE A 97 3.11 -0.37 -8.92
CA PHE A 97 2.69 -1.43 -9.84
C PHE A 97 1.20 -1.31 -10.19
N PHE A 98 0.33 -1.11 -9.21
CA PHE A 98 -1.11 -0.95 -9.45
C PHE A 98 -1.43 0.35 -10.20
N VAL A 99 -0.75 1.46 -9.93
CA VAL A 99 -0.90 2.71 -10.69
C VAL A 99 -0.57 2.49 -12.17
N ASN A 100 0.49 1.74 -12.48
CA ASN A 100 0.79 1.36 -13.87
C ASN A 100 -0.33 0.51 -14.49
N LYS A 101 -0.85 -0.48 -13.76
CA LYS A 101 -1.96 -1.32 -14.25
C LYS A 101 -3.25 -0.55 -14.48
N ILE A 102 -3.60 0.37 -13.59
CA ILE A 102 -4.74 1.27 -13.74
C ILE A 102 -4.56 2.13 -15.00
N SER A 103 -3.36 2.69 -15.20
CA SER A 103 -3.04 3.50 -16.36
C SER A 103 -3.16 2.72 -17.68
N GLU A 104 -2.67 1.48 -17.73
CA GLU A 104 -2.81 0.61 -18.90
C GLU A 104 -4.27 0.37 -19.28
N LYS A 105 -5.16 0.26 -18.26
CA LYS A 105 -6.59 0.06 -18.49
C LYS A 105 -7.32 1.34 -18.89
N LEU A 106 -6.97 2.47 -18.28
CA LEU A 106 -7.63 3.75 -18.57
C LEU A 106 -7.17 4.34 -19.92
N TRP A 107 -5.88 4.24 -20.24
CA TRP A 107 -5.27 4.81 -21.45
C TRP A 107 -4.46 3.77 -22.25
N PRO A 108 -5.10 2.77 -22.84
CA PRO A 108 -4.40 1.65 -23.50
C PRO A 108 -3.54 2.08 -24.69
N LYS A 109 -3.86 3.22 -25.32
CA LYS A 109 -3.10 3.77 -26.46
C LYS A 109 -1.84 4.53 -26.03
N ASN A 110 -1.72 4.93 -24.75
CA ASN A 110 -0.67 5.80 -24.25
C ASN A 110 0.14 5.12 -23.14
N SER A 111 1.04 4.22 -23.51
CA SER A 111 1.84 3.43 -22.56
C SER A 111 2.81 4.26 -21.66
N HIS A 112 2.99 5.55 -21.97
CA HIS A 112 3.88 6.43 -21.18
C HIS A 112 3.20 7.02 -19.94
N ILE A 113 1.87 7.04 -19.86
CA ILE A 113 1.13 7.65 -18.75
C ILE A 113 1.46 6.96 -17.42
N GLY A 114 1.46 5.62 -17.39
CA GLY A 114 1.79 4.87 -16.18
C GLY A 114 3.21 5.12 -15.69
N LEU A 115 4.17 5.21 -16.60
CA LEU A 115 5.55 5.57 -16.28
C LEU A 115 5.64 6.98 -15.68
N MET A 116 5.01 7.97 -16.34
CA MET A 116 5.02 9.35 -15.83
C MET A 116 4.36 9.47 -14.47
N ALA A 117 3.21 8.81 -14.26
CA ALA A 117 2.55 8.77 -12.95
C ALA A 117 3.47 8.15 -11.87
N SER A 118 4.15 7.05 -12.18
CA SER A 118 5.10 6.41 -11.26
C SER A 118 6.28 7.31 -10.92
N LEU A 119 6.85 8.01 -11.90
CA LEU A 119 7.96 8.94 -11.69
C LEU A 119 7.52 10.15 -10.86
N LEU A 120 6.32 10.69 -11.10
CA LEU A 120 5.76 11.78 -10.29
C LEU A 120 5.52 11.38 -8.85
N LEU A 121 5.04 10.15 -8.59
CA LEU A 121 4.92 9.61 -7.24
C LEU A 121 6.29 9.54 -6.55
N LEU A 122 7.28 8.95 -7.21
CA LEU A 122 8.64 8.83 -6.65
C LEU A 122 9.33 10.17 -6.43
N ALA A 123 9.06 11.18 -7.28
CA ALA A 123 9.58 12.53 -7.15
C ALA A 123 8.86 13.33 -6.04
N SER A 124 7.72 12.86 -5.55
CA SER A 124 6.99 13.51 -4.48
C SER A 124 7.69 13.32 -3.14
N SER A 125 7.98 14.42 -2.45
CA SER A 125 8.56 14.39 -1.09
C SER A 125 7.64 13.68 -0.09
N VAL A 126 6.33 13.83 -0.22
CA VAL A 126 5.34 13.14 0.60
C VAL A 126 5.46 11.62 0.41
N TRP A 127 5.54 11.17 -0.85
CA TRP A 127 5.72 9.74 -1.16
C TRP A 127 7.03 9.20 -0.58
N ALA A 128 8.14 9.93 -0.74
CA ALA A 128 9.44 9.54 -0.23
C ALA A 128 9.43 9.37 1.31
N VAL A 129 8.79 10.30 2.03
CA VAL A 129 8.65 10.22 3.50
C VAL A 129 7.82 9.00 3.89
N TYR A 130 6.62 8.83 3.35
CA TYR A 130 5.72 7.75 3.75
C TYR A 130 6.19 6.36 3.29
N SER A 131 6.90 6.26 2.17
CA SER A 131 7.52 5.00 1.72
C SER A 131 8.68 4.56 2.60
N SER A 132 9.25 5.47 3.39
CA SER A 132 10.37 5.20 4.29
C SER A 132 9.93 5.11 5.76
N ALA A 133 8.81 5.69 6.15
CA ALA A 133 8.30 5.70 7.51
C ALA A 133 7.46 4.47 7.81
N LEU A 134 7.69 3.84 8.96
CA LEU A 134 6.90 2.70 9.43
C LEU A 134 5.52 3.17 9.87
N MET A 135 4.65 3.41 8.88
CA MET A 135 3.29 3.90 9.07
C MET A 135 2.29 3.07 8.26
N PHE A 136 1.03 3.14 8.67
CA PHE A 136 -0.07 2.41 8.02
C PHE A 136 -0.47 2.98 6.66
N ASP A 137 0.02 4.18 6.31
CA ASP A 137 -0.42 4.96 5.15
C ASP A 137 -0.07 4.28 3.82
N MET A 138 1.13 3.73 3.68
CA MET A 138 1.51 3.01 2.46
C MET A 138 0.72 1.72 2.28
N MET A 139 0.38 1.03 3.35
CA MET A 139 -0.50 -0.15 3.30
C MET A 139 -1.90 0.25 2.84
N LEU A 140 -2.47 1.31 3.41
CA LEU A 140 -3.77 1.84 2.97
C LEU A 140 -3.73 2.25 1.50
N THR A 141 -2.68 2.96 1.08
CA THR A 141 -2.48 3.38 -0.33
C THR A 141 -2.43 2.19 -1.27
N PHE A 142 -1.73 1.13 -0.91
CA PHE A 142 -1.66 -0.12 -1.68
C PHE A 142 -3.05 -0.74 -1.87
N PHE A 143 -3.81 -0.90 -0.79
CA PHE A 143 -5.16 -1.46 -0.88
C PHE A 143 -6.13 -0.52 -1.61
N THR A 144 -5.95 0.79 -1.49
CA THR A 144 -6.71 1.77 -2.27
C THR A 144 -6.42 1.62 -3.76
N CYS A 145 -5.15 1.55 -4.17
CA CYS A 145 -4.78 1.33 -5.57
C CYS A 145 -5.31 0.00 -6.11
N LEU A 146 -5.27 -1.07 -5.32
CA LEU A 146 -5.87 -2.35 -5.67
C LEU A 146 -7.39 -2.24 -5.84
N GLY A 147 -8.08 -1.52 -4.94
CA GLY A 147 -9.51 -1.26 -5.02
C GLY A 147 -9.88 -0.44 -6.26
N VAL A 148 -9.12 0.61 -6.58
CA VAL A 148 -9.28 1.40 -7.82
C VAL A 148 -9.11 0.50 -9.05
N LEU A 149 -8.08 -0.36 -9.07
CA LEU A 149 -7.90 -1.34 -10.14
C LEU A 149 -9.10 -2.28 -10.24
N GLY A 150 -9.66 -2.70 -9.09
CA GLY A 150 -10.87 -3.52 -9.03
C GLY A 150 -12.07 -2.82 -9.65
N ILE A 151 -12.33 -1.56 -9.28
CA ILE A 151 -13.42 -0.74 -9.84
C ILE A 151 -13.26 -0.62 -11.36
N VAL A 152 -12.08 -0.20 -11.83
CA VAL A 152 -11.80 -0.01 -13.27
C VAL A 152 -11.96 -1.33 -14.04
N THR A 153 -11.49 -2.45 -13.48
CA THR A 153 -11.59 -3.77 -14.13
C THR A 153 -13.02 -4.25 -14.21
N SER A 154 -13.79 -4.09 -13.14
CA SER A 154 -15.20 -4.52 -13.11
C SER A 154 -16.09 -3.71 -14.05
N LEU A 155 -15.87 -2.39 -14.10
CA LEU A 155 -16.73 -1.48 -14.85
C LEU A 155 -16.37 -1.41 -16.35
N LYS A 156 -15.06 -1.39 -16.66
CA LYS A 156 -14.59 -1.18 -18.05
C LYS A 156 -14.43 -2.47 -18.85
N GLU A 157 -14.01 -3.56 -18.18
CA GLU A 157 -13.76 -4.85 -18.82
C GLU A 157 -14.84 -5.89 -18.54
N GLU A 158 -15.82 -5.57 -17.68
CA GLU A 158 -16.87 -6.48 -17.21
C GLU A 158 -16.33 -7.82 -16.68
N ASN A 159 -15.11 -7.79 -16.09
CA ASN A 159 -14.40 -8.96 -15.66
C ASN A 159 -14.65 -9.21 -14.17
N SER A 160 -15.05 -10.43 -13.82
CA SER A 160 -15.27 -10.87 -12.43
C SER A 160 -14.03 -10.76 -11.53
N GLN A 161 -12.82 -10.76 -12.10
CA GLN A 161 -11.58 -10.53 -11.35
C GLN A 161 -11.56 -9.17 -10.62
N GLY A 162 -12.25 -8.17 -11.16
CA GLY A 162 -12.36 -6.88 -10.50
C GLY A 162 -13.04 -6.96 -9.13
N TYR A 163 -14.04 -7.82 -8.96
CA TYR A 163 -14.69 -8.04 -7.66
C TYR A 163 -13.74 -8.70 -6.66
N LEU A 164 -12.90 -9.64 -7.10
CA LEU A 164 -11.88 -10.23 -6.23
C LEU A 164 -10.88 -9.19 -5.73
N TYR A 165 -10.42 -8.28 -6.61
CA TYR A 165 -9.55 -7.16 -6.23
C TYR A 165 -10.23 -6.25 -5.20
N LEU A 166 -11.53 -5.98 -5.37
CA LEU A 166 -12.30 -5.18 -4.40
C LEU A 166 -12.40 -5.87 -3.04
N VAL A 167 -12.70 -7.16 -3.00
CA VAL A 167 -12.78 -7.93 -1.74
C VAL A 167 -11.45 -7.88 -1.00
N ILE A 168 -10.33 -8.14 -1.70
CA ILE A 168 -8.99 -8.10 -1.10
C ILE A 168 -8.65 -6.67 -0.64
N ALA A 169 -9.00 -5.65 -1.43
CA ALA A 169 -8.76 -4.25 -1.10
C ALA A 169 -9.52 -3.81 0.14
N PHE A 170 -10.80 -4.16 0.25
CA PHE A 170 -11.61 -3.83 1.43
C PHE A 170 -11.13 -4.58 2.67
N ALA A 171 -10.91 -5.89 2.57
CA ALA A 171 -10.44 -6.71 3.69
C ALA A 171 -9.07 -6.21 4.19
N GLY A 172 -8.10 -6.06 3.29
CA GLY A 172 -6.77 -5.58 3.64
C GLY A 172 -6.76 -4.12 4.11
N GLY A 173 -7.55 -3.25 3.49
CA GLY A 173 -7.67 -1.84 3.88
C GLY A 173 -8.29 -1.66 5.27
N LEU A 174 -9.33 -2.45 5.60
CA LEU A 174 -9.94 -2.47 6.93
C LEU A 174 -8.95 -2.95 7.99
N LEU A 175 -8.19 -4.00 7.70
CA LEU A 175 -7.16 -4.53 8.59
C LEU A 175 -5.92 -3.63 8.67
N ALA A 176 -5.68 -2.77 7.67
CA ALA A 176 -4.58 -1.81 7.68
C ALA A 176 -4.92 -0.53 8.47
N LYS A 177 -6.03 0.12 8.17
CA LYS A 177 -6.35 1.45 8.76
C LYS A 177 -7.84 1.65 9.07
N GLY A 178 -8.59 0.56 9.23
CA GLY A 178 -10.02 0.61 9.54
C GLY A 178 -10.87 1.18 8.41
N PRO A 179 -12.00 1.84 8.72
CA PRO A 179 -12.99 2.26 7.72
C PRO A 179 -12.51 3.36 6.74
N THR A 180 -11.29 3.87 6.89
CA THR A 180 -10.73 4.88 5.98
C THR A 180 -10.67 4.43 4.52
N ILE A 181 -10.55 3.12 4.27
CA ILE A 181 -10.61 2.56 2.91
C ILE A 181 -11.94 2.84 2.21
N LEU A 182 -13.05 2.85 2.96
CA LEU A 182 -14.37 3.18 2.44
C LEU A 182 -14.42 4.62 1.95
N LEU A 183 -13.87 5.55 2.74
CA LEU A 183 -13.82 6.98 2.36
C LEU A 183 -13.01 7.22 1.09
N GLN A 184 -12.06 6.35 0.77
CA GLN A 184 -11.24 6.47 -0.44
C GLN A 184 -11.88 5.82 -1.67
N LEU A 185 -12.55 4.67 -1.51
CA LEU A 185 -13.09 3.92 -2.64
C LEU A 185 -14.54 4.26 -2.97
N LEU A 186 -15.39 4.57 -1.98
CA LEU A 186 -16.79 4.88 -2.22
C LEU A 186 -17.02 6.09 -3.12
N PRO A 187 -16.35 7.25 -2.94
CA PRO A 187 -16.53 8.38 -3.85
C PRO A 187 -16.20 8.03 -5.30
N LEU A 188 -15.14 7.26 -5.52
CA LEU A 188 -14.76 6.83 -6.86
C LEU A 188 -15.81 5.89 -7.47
N ALA A 189 -16.33 4.93 -6.70
CA ALA A 189 -17.34 4.01 -7.15
C ALA A 189 -18.68 4.76 -7.45
N LEU A 190 -19.09 5.67 -6.58
CA LEU A 190 -20.31 6.46 -6.74
C LEU A 190 -20.25 7.43 -7.92
N THR A 191 -19.06 7.97 -8.23
CA THR A 191 -18.86 8.85 -9.39
C THR A 191 -18.61 8.10 -10.70
N ALA A 192 -18.61 6.76 -10.68
CA ALA A 192 -18.35 5.93 -11.85
C ALA A 192 -19.21 6.28 -13.09
N PRO A 193 -20.50 6.65 -12.98
CA PRO A 193 -21.30 7.04 -14.13
C PRO A 193 -20.76 8.27 -14.89
N TRP A 194 -19.98 9.12 -14.23
CA TRP A 194 -19.48 10.36 -14.84
C TRP A 194 -18.16 10.18 -15.62
N TRP A 195 -17.39 9.14 -15.28
CA TRP A 195 -16.07 8.91 -15.90
C TRP A 195 -15.96 7.57 -16.64
N CYS A 196 -16.92 6.66 -16.46
CA CYS A 196 -16.95 5.35 -17.12
C CYS A 196 -18.02 5.31 -18.21
N GLU A 197 -17.64 5.08 -19.46
CA GLU A 197 -18.55 4.98 -20.61
C GLU A 197 -19.26 3.62 -20.71
N SER A 198 -19.33 2.85 -19.65
CA SER A 198 -19.99 1.54 -19.67
C SER A 198 -21.51 1.68 -19.73
N LYS A 199 -22.13 1.01 -20.73
CA LYS A 199 -23.59 0.99 -20.89
C LYS A 199 -24.38 0.37 -19.72
N LYS A 200 -23.70 -0.30 -18.79
CA LYS A 200 -24.31 -0.96 -17.62
C LYS A 200 -24.44 -0.06 -16.39
N ILE A 201 -23.86 1.13 -16.40
CA ILE A 201 -23.99 2.09 -15.30
C ILE A 201 -25.02 3.14 -15.70
N ALA A 202 -26.24 2.71 -15.98
CA ALA A 202 -27.39 3.60 -15.99
C ALA A 202 -28.02 3.52 -14.61
N TRP A 203 -28.01 4.63 -13.89
CA TRP A 203 -28.75 4.79 -12.63
C TRP A 203 -30.23 5.02 -12.95
#